data_fba899cb6bc0c2eb888264f3a7a87e98
#
_entry.id   fba899cb6bc0c2eb888264f3a7a87e98
#
_cell.length_a   1.000
_cell.length_b   1.000
_cell.length_c   1.000
_cell.angle_alpha   90.00
_cell.angle_beta   90.00
_cell.angle_gamma   90.00
#
_symmetry.space_group_name_H-M   'P 1'
#
loop_
_entity.id
_entity.type
_entity.pdbx_description
1 polymer ?
#
loop_
_entity_poly.entity_id
_entity_poly.type
_entity_poly.pdbx_seq_one_letter_code
_entity_poly.pdbx_strand_id
1 'polypeptide(L)'
;MFDTLTERLTQSLRNVTGSGQLTEDNIKDTLREVRMALLEADVALPVTREFIAKVKEQALGQEVMTQLSPGQAFVKIVHDELTKMMGEANESLDLAAKPPVVVLLAGLQGAGKTTTAAKLARFLQERQKKKVAMVSADVYRPAAIKQLQTVAGEVGAIFFESNANEKPIDIANRAIEQAKIQFADVLIVDTAGRLHVDEDMMGEIKALHASIKPTETLFVVDAMTGQDAANTAKAFNDALPLTGVILTKTDGDARGGAALSVRAITGKPIKFLGMGEKLDALEPFHPERIAQRILGMGDVLSLVEEVERKIDKEKAEKMAKKLQKGGTFNLEDMLMQFEQMKKMGGMMGFLDKLPGMSNSGIQQAIEQANPEKQVKKMEAIIQSMTPKERKNPDIINPSRKKRIAAGCGMDVSEINKLLKQHSQMAKMMKKFANPSGMSKMMRSFGNLQKQFGGGGGVGSLFGGKDDKK
;
A
#
# COMPACT_ATOMS: atom_id res chain seq x y z
N MET A 1 -5.64 5.67 -4.84
CA MET A 1 -5.29 7.05 -4.40
C MET A 1 -4.79 7.95 -5.53
N PHE A 2 -3.88 7.58 -6.37
CA PHE A 2 -3.32 8.50 -7.40
C PHE A 2 -3.80 8.22 -8.82
N ASP A 3 -4.81 7.39 -9.04
CA ASP A 3 -5.14 6.83 -10.35
C ASP A 3 -5.50 7.91 -11.39
N THR A 4 -6.35 8.85 -11.03
CA THR A 4 -6.72 9.99 -11.90
C THR A 4 -5.52 10.88 -12.19
N LEU A 5 -4.70 11.19 -11.18
CA LEU A 5 -3.48 11.98 -11.34
C LEU A 5 -2.45 11.25 -12.21
N THR A 6 -2.28 9.95 -12.00
CA THR A 6 -1.40 9.08 -12.78
C THR A 6 -1.80 9.04 -14.25
N GLU A 7 -3.08 8.85 -14.53
CA GLU A 7 -3.60 8.80 -15.90
C GLU A 7 -3.34 10.12 -16.64
N ARG A 8 -3.69 11.25 -16.01
CA ARG A 8 -3.49 12.59 -16.56
C ARG A 8 -2.01 12.92 -16.79
N LEU A 9 -1.17 12.70 -15.78
CA LEU A 9 0.26 12.99 -15.91
C LEU A 9 0.94 12.07 -16.91
N THR A 10 0.61 10.78 -16.94
CA THR A 10 1.17 9.85 -17.92
C THR A 10 0.79 10.25 -19.34
N GLN A 11 -0.46 10.68 -19.56
CA GLN A 11 -0.91 11.15 -20.87
C GLN A 11 -0.16 12.42 -21.31
N SER A 12 -0.05 13.41 -20.43
CA SER A 12 0.66 14.67 -20.71
C SER A 12 2.14 14.43 -21.00
N LEU A 13 2.80 13.56 -20.26
CA LEU A 13 4.21 13.24 -20.43
C LEU A 13 4.50 12.38 -21.68
N ARG A 14 3.57 11.57 -22.14
CA ARG A 14 3.71 10.81 -23.41
C ARG A 14 3.85 11.73 -24.62
N ASN A 15 3.17 12.85 -24.63
CA ASN A 15 3.24 13.84 -25.72
C ASN A 15 4.67 14.40 -25.87
N VAL A 16 5.40 14.55 -24.75
CA VAL A 16 6.79 15.04 -24.74
C VAL A 16 7.80 13.94 -25.04
N THR A 17 7.56 12.73 -24.53
CA THR A 17 8.49 11.59 -24.75
C THR A 17 8.54 11.17 -26.22
N GLY A 18 7.48 11.43 -26.99
CA GLY A 18 7.43 11.18 -28.45
C GLY A 18 8.07 12.25 -29.32
N SER A 19 8.40 13.44 -28.77
CA SER A 19 9.01 14.53 -29.52
C SER A 19 10.54 14.40 -29.48
N GLY A 20 11.16 14.46 -30.66
CA GLY A 20 12.62 14.32 -30.81
C GLY A 20 13.45 15.50 -30.26
N GLN A 21 12.82 16.63 -29.93
CA GLN A 21 13.44 17.80 -29.32
C GLN A 21 12.50 18.46 -28.33
N LEU A 22 13.04 18.89 -27.17
CA LEU A 22 12.34 19.77 -26.24
C LEU A 22 12.48 21.20 -26.74
N THR A 23 11.36 21.78 -27.17
CA THR A 23 11.26 23.20 -27.48
C THR A 23 10.61 23.94 -26.34
N GLU A 24 10.85 25.26 -26.24
CA GLU A 24 10.22 26.09 -25.22
C GLU A 24 8.67 25.99 -25.27
N ASP A 25 8.12 25.87 -26.46
CA ASP A 25 6.66 25.77 -26.67
C ASP A 25 6.10 24.42 -26.19
N ASN A 26 6.72 23.28 -26.53
CA ASN A 26 6.19 21.98 -26.09
C ASN A 26 6.41 21.76 -24.58
N ILE A 27 7.45 22.32 -23.97
CA ILE A 27 7.63 22.39 -22.52
C ILE A 27 6.48 23.19 -21.89
N LYS A 28 6.15 24.36 -22.45
CA LYS A 28 5.09 25.23 -21.94
C LYS A 28 3.71 24.55 -21.97
N ASP A 29 3.38 23.89 -23.06
CA ASP A 29 2.11 23.16 -23.19
C ASP A 29 2.04 22.00 -22.21
N THR A 30 3.10 21.21 -22.08
CA THR A 30 3.15 20.11 -21.11
C THR A 30 3.05 20.61 -19.67
N LEU A 31 3.75 21.69 -19.32
CA LEU A 31 3.64 22.29 -17.98
C LEU A 31 2.24 22.81 -17.69
N ARG A 32 1.51 23.28 -18.70
CA ARG A 32 0.10 23.66 -18.56
C ARG A 32 -0.76 22.46 -18.25
N GLU A 33 -0.58 21.35 -18.97
CA GLU A 33 -1.30 20.09 -18.71
C GLU A 33 -0.98 19.50 -17.33
N VAL A 34 0.30 19.45 -16.96
CA VAL A 34 0.76 19.02 -15.62
C VAL A 34 0.13 19.90 -14.52
N ARG A 35 0.09 21.20 -14.71
CA ARG A 35 -0.57 22.12 -13.78
C ARG A 35 -2.05 21.80 -13.63
N MET A 36 -2.75 21.54 -14.72
CA MET A 36 -4.18 21.20 -14.68
C MET A 36 -4.40 19.87 -13.96
N ALA A 37 -3.56 18.86 -14.23
CA ALA A 37 -3.62 17.56 -13.56
C ALA A 37 -3.44 17.68 -12.04
N LEU A 38 -2.50 18.50 -11.57
CA LEU A 38 -2.28 18.75 -10.15
C LEU A 38 -3.46 19.48 -9.50
N LEU A 39 -4.05 20.47 -10.17
CA LEU A 39 -5.23 21.19 -9.65
C LEU A 39 -6.47 20.29 -9.61
N GLU A 40 -6.68 19.46 -10.62
CA GLU A 40 -7.77 18.46 -10.65
C GLU A 40 -7.60 17.39 -9.55
N ALA A 41 -6.33 17.12 -9.16
CA ALA A 41 -6.01 16.25 -8.04
C ALA A 41 -6.13 16.95 -6.66
N ASP A 42 -6.68 18.15 -6.60
CA ASP A 42 -6.84 18.96 -5.39
C ASP A 42 -5.50 19.34 -4.70
N VAL A 43 -4.43 19.47 -5.47
CA VAL A 43 -3.19 20.05 -4.95
C VAL A 43 -3.37 21.55 -4.71
N ALA A 44 -2.92 22.03 -3.57
CA ALA A 44 -3.04 23.45 -3.21
C ALA A 44 -2.37 24.36 -4.25
N LEU A 45 -3.05 25.45 -4.64
CA LEU A 45 -2.60 26.34 -5.70
C LEU A 45 -1.18 26.91 -5.50
N PRO A 46 -0.76 27.36 -4.30
CA PRO A 46 0.61 27.81 -4.06
C PRO A 46 1.64 26.71 -4.34
N VAL A 47 1.36 25.49 -3.90
CA VAL A 47 2.21 24.30 -4.09
C VAL A 47 2.34 23.96 -5.57
N THR A 48 1.21 23.96 -6.30
CA THR A 48 1.20 23.72 -7.75
C THR A 48 2.03 24.78 -8.50
N ARG A 49 1.91 26.08 -8.13
CA ARG A 49 2.69 27.15 -8.76
C ARG A 49 4.18 26.98 -8.53
N GLU A 50 4.58 26.70 -7.31
CA GLU A 50 5.99 26.48 -6.96
C GLU A 50 6.58 25.29 -7.70
N PHE A 51 5.85 24.17 -7.74
CA PHE A 51 6.24 22.98 -8.48
C PHE A 51 6.48 23.27 -9.97
N ILE A 52 5.50 23.90 -10.63
CA ILE A 52 5.62 24.26 -12.06
C ILE A 52 6.80 25.20 -12.32
N ALA A 53 7.05 26.17 -11.43
CA ALA A 53 8.18 27.08 -11.55
C ALA A 53 9.52 26.35 -11.47
N LYS A 54 9.68 25.45 -10.50
CA LYS A 54 10.90 24.64 -10.33
C LYS A 54 11.14 23.67 -11.49
N VAL A 55 10.10 22.97 -11.95
CA VAL A 55 10.20 22.08 -13.12
C VAL A 55 10.60 22.87 -14.37
N LYS A 56 9.99 24.05 -14.58
CA LYS A 56 10.33 24.93 -15.70
C LYS A 56 11.79 25.38 -15.66
N GLU A 57 12.26 25.86 -14.51
CA GLU A 57 13.64 26.30 -14.30
C GLU A 57 14.64 25.20 -14.61
N GLN A 58 14.42 24.00 -14.10
CA GLN A 58 15.29 22.85 -14.34
C GLN A 58 15.24 22.37 -15.79
N ALA A 59 14.05 22.35 -16.41
CA ALA A 59 13.91 21.92 -17.80
C ALA A 59 14.60 22.86 -18.80
N LEU A 60 14.64 24.18 -18.51
CA LEU A 60 15.31 25.18 -19.36
C LEU A 60 16.81 25.30 -19.05
N GLY A 61 17.26 24.94 -17.84
CA GLY A 61 18.64 25.05 -17.39
C GLY A 61 19.52 23.81 -17.66
N GLN A 62 18.96 22.68 -18.03
CA GLN A 62 19.76 21.49 -18.33
C GLN A 62 20.25 21.48 -19.78
N GLU A 63 21.58 21.60 -19.97
CA GLU A 63 22.23 21.03 -21.15
C GLU A 63 21.91 19.53 -21.20
N VAL A 64 21.33 19.07 -22.31
CA VAL A 64 20.87 17.71 -22.50
C VAL A 64 21.97 16.72 -22.12
N MET A 65 21.78 15.99 -21.04
CA MET A 65 22.67 14.90 -20.67
C MET A 65 22.67 13.88 -21.83
N THR A 66 23.84 13.65 -22.40
CA THR A 66 24.08 12.93 -23.65
C THR A 66 23.58 11.45 -23.71
N GLN A 67 22.97 10.95 -22.63
CA GLN A 67 22.51 9.55 -22.52
C GLN A 67 20.99 9.37 -22.45
N LEU A 68 20.21 10.44 -22.26
CA LEU A 68 18.75 10.39 -22.16
C LEU A 68 18.12 11.15 -23.33
N SER A 69 16.98 10.66 -23.84
CA SER A 69 16.19 11.48 -24.76
C SER A 69 15.64 12.70 -24.01
N PRO A 70 15.42 13.83 -24.70
CA PRO A 70 14.89 15.04 -24.07
C PRO A 70 13.63 14.82 -23.25
N GLY A 71 12.69 13.97 -23.76
CA GLY A 71 11.48 13.62 -23.03
C GLY A 71 11.75 12.78 -21.77
N GLN A 72 12.73 11.89 -21.80
CA GLN A 72 13.13 11.13 -20.60
C GLN A 72 13.76 12.02 -19.54
N ALA A 73 14.56 13.02 -19.96
CA ALA A 73 15.13 14.02 -19.06
C ALA A 73 14.02 14.84 -18.38
N PHE A 74 13.00 15.26 -19.13
CA PHE A 74 11.85 15.97 -18.58
C PHE A 74 11.05 15.13 -17.56
N VAL A 75 10.76 13.86 -17.88
CA VAL A 75 10.09 12.95 -16.92
C VAL A 75 10.91 12.79 -15.65
N LYS A 76 12.23 12.69 -15.77
CA LYS A 76 13.12 12.63 -14.60
C LYS A 76 13.04 13.88 -13.74
N ILE A 77 13.04 15.07 -14.35
CA ILE A 77 12.88 16.35 -13.62
C ILE A 77 11.57 16.37 -12.84
N VAL A 78 10.46 15.98 -13.49
CA VAL A 78 9.14 15.89 -12.85
C VAL A 78 9.15 14.92 -11.68
N HIS A 79 9.75 13.72 -11.87
CA HIS A 79 9.91 12.73 -10.82
C HIS A 79 10.69 13.25 -9.62
N ASP A 80 11.84 13.84 -9.86
CA ASP A 80 12.72 14.35 -8.81
C ASP A 80 12.07 15.49 -8.03
N GLU A 81 11.36 16.41 -8.71
CA GLU A 81 10.62 17.48 -8.04
C GLU A 81 9.38 16.99 -7.27
N LEU A 82 8.65 15.97 -7.77
CA LEU A 82 7.59 15.33 -7.00
C LEU A 82 8.15 14.70 -5.73
N THR A 83 9.27 13.99 -5.84
CA THR A 83 9.94 13.35 -4.70
C THR A 83 10.37 14.38 -3.65
N LYS A 84 11.02 15.46 -4.06
CA LYS A 84 11.42 16.55 -3.16
C LYS A 84 10.23 17.22 -2.47
N MET A 85 9.15 17.45 -3.20
CA MET A 85 7.93 18.05 -2.66
C MET A 85 7.31 17.17 -1.57
N MET A 86 7.40 15.84 -1.70
CA MET A 86 6.92 14.88 -0.72
C MET A 86 7.91 14.58 0.42
N GLY A 87 9.20 14.99 0.31
CA GLY A 87 10.15 14.89 1.42
C GLY A 87 11.40 14.05 1.20
N GLU A 88 11.79 13.74 -0.06
CA GLU A 88 13.01 13.01 -0.48
C GLU A 88 13.15 11.58 0.07
N ALA A 89 12.99 11.36 1.39
CA ALA A 89 13.12 10.04 2.01
C ALA A 89 12.02 9.78 3.05
N ASN A 90 11.84 8.52 3.40
CA ASN A 90 10.97 8.15 4.52
C ASN A 90 11.60 8.59 5.84
N GLU A 91 10.82 9.30 6.65
CA GLU A 91 11.18 9.66 8.02
C GLU A 91 10.42 8.76 9.00
N SER A 92 11.14 7.82 9.61
CA SER A 92 10.58 6.89 10.60
C SER A 92 10.21 7.59 11.92
N LEU A 93 9.52 6.87 12.81
CA LEU A 93 9.29 7.35 14.19
C LEU A 93 10.59 7.41 14.97
N ASP A 94 10.75 8.44 15.80
CA ASP A 94 11.82 8.47 16.79
C ASP A 94 11.45 7.61 17.99
N LEU A 95 12.03 6.41 18.04
CA LEU A 95 11.88 5.45 19.13
C LEU A 95 13.15 5.30 19.97
N ALA A 96 14.13 6.18 19.79
CA ALA A 96 15.40 6.14 20.52
C ALA A 96 15.30 6.77 21.92
N ALA A 97 14.18 7.45 22.23
CA ALA A 97 13.93 8.04 23.54
C ALA A 97 13.74 6.96 24.63
N LYS A 98 13.90 7.39 25.90
CA LYS A 98 13.70 6.51 27.06
C LYS A 98 12.26 6.00 27.12
N PRO A 99 12.03 4.69 27.24
CA PRO A 99 10.69 4.11 27.35
C PRO A 99 9.92 4.58 28.61
N PRO A 100 8.58 4.71 28.53
CA PRO A 100 7.78 4.56 27.30
C PRO A 100 7.93 5.77 26.37
N VAL A 101 8.15 5.51 25.07
CA VAL A 101 8.06 6.55 24.04
C VAL A 101 6.60 6.94 23.89
N VAL A 102 6.26 8.19 24.16
CA VAL A 102 4.88 8.69 24.09
C VAL A 102 4.60 9.19 22.68
N VAL A 103 3.59 8.61 22.04
CA VAL A 103 3.08 8.99 20.71
C VAL A 103 1.69 9.59 20.88
N LEU A 104 1.54 10.87 20.60
CA LEU A 104 0.27 11.59 20.64
C LEU A 104 -0.36 11.63 19.26
N LEU A 105 -1.60 11.17 19.11
CA LEU A 105 -2.36 11.28 17.87
C LEU A 105 -3.31 12.48 17.95
N ALA A 106 -3.16 13.42 17.04
CA ALA A 106 -3.99 14.62 16.90
C ALA A 106 -4.71 14.65 15.55
N GLY A 107 -5.87 15.29 15.46
CA GLY A 107 -6.62 15.44 14.23
C GLY A 107 -8.12 15.59 14.42
N LEU A 108 -8.85 15.88 13.34
CA LEU A 108 -10.29 16.09 13.40
C LEU A 108 -11.09 14.80 13.63
N GLN A 109 -12.37 14.94 13.94
CA GLN A 109 -13.31 13.82 14.03
C GLN A 109 -13.43 13.13 12.66
N GLY A 110 -13.46 11.79 12.67
CA GLY A 110 -13.56 11.02 11.43
C GLY A 110 -12.25 10.87 10.64
N ALA A 111 -11.16 11.53 11.05
CA ALA A 111 -9.85 11.38 10.41
C ALA A 111 -9.21 9.99 10.60
N GLY A 112 -9.79 9.12 11.43
CA GLY A 112 -9.31 7.75 11.61
C GLY A 112 -8.25 7.57 12.72
N LYS A 113 -8.16 8.48 13.71
CA LYS A 113 -7.18 8.42 14.80
C LYS A 113 -7.20 7.08 15.54
N THR A 114 -8.36 6.68 16.05
CA THR A 114 -8.52 5.45 16.84
C THR A 114 -8.12 4.19 16.06
N THR A 115 -8.54 4.11 14.80
CA THR A 115 -8.12 2.99 13.92
C THR A 115 -6.63 3.05 13.62
N THR A 116 -6.08 4.26 13.43
CA THR A 116 -4.65 4.48 13.21
C THR A 116 -3.83 4.08 14.43
N ALA A 117 -4.32 4.36 15.65
CA ALA A 117 -3.68 3.93 16.88
C ALA A 117 -3.47 2.40 16.91
N ALA A 118 -4.50 1.63 16.57
CA ALA A 118 -4.42 0.16 16.51
C ALA A 118 -3.50 -0.33 15.39
N LYS A 119 -3.57 0.27 14.19
CA LYS A 119 -2.68 -0.05 13.07
C LYS A 119 -1.22 0.23 13.41
N LEU A 120 -0.96 1.37 14.05
CA LEU A 120 0.38 1.75 14.48
C LEU A 120 0.91 0.81 15.57
N ALA A 121 0.06 0.44 16.54
CA ALA A 121 0.41 -0.54 17.56
C ALA A 121 0.83 -1.88 16.92
N ARG A 122 0.02 -2.39 16.01
CA ARG A 122 0.33 -3.61 15.28
C ARG A 122 1.62 -3.50 14.48
N PHE A 123 1.82 -2.39 13.77
CA PHE A 123 3.04 -2.13 13.00
C PHE A 123 4.30 -2.18 13.91
N LEU A 124 4.24 -1.52 15.08
CA LEU A 124 5.34 -1.48 16.03
C LEU A 124 5.63 -2.85 16.65
N GLN A 125 4.58 -3.62 16.96
CA GLN A 125 4.72 -4.98 17.51
C GLN A 125 5.30 -5.94 16.47
N GLU A 126 4.74 -5.98 15.26
CA GLU A 126 5.12 -6.96 14.23
C GLU A 126 6.47 -6.65 13.60
N ARG A 127 6.72 -5.37 13.26
CA ARG A 127 7.94 -4.98 12.53
C ARG A 127 9.09 -4.55 13.41
N GLN A 128 8.81 -3.96 14.55
CA GLN A 128 9.85 -3.41 15.43
C GLN A 128 9.96 -4.15 16.77
N LYS A 129 9.11 -5.16 16.99
CA LYS A 129 9.10 -6.01 18.20
C LYS A 129 8.95 -5.21 19.48
N LYS A 130 8.19 -4.09 19.44
CA LYS A 130 7.94 -3.23 20.58
C LYS A 130 6.72 -3.68 21.37
N LYS A 131 6.78 -3.55 22.67
CA LYS A 131 5.64 -3.75 23.58
C LYS A 131 4.84 -2.44 23.63
N VAL A 132 3.61 -2.44 23.13
CA VAL A 132 2.80 -1.24 22.93
C VAL A 132 1.65 -1.19 23.93
N ALA A 133 1.47 -0.03 24.55
CA ALA A 133 0.30 0.32 25.33
C ALA A 133 -0.52 1.41 24.64
N MET A 134 -1.82 1.44 24.89
CA MET A 134 -2.76 2.40 24.30
C MET A 134 -3.69 2.95 25.38
N VAL A 135 -4.03 4.23 25.26
CA VAL A 135 -5.01 4.90 26.12
C VAL A 135 -5.85 5.87 25.30
N SER A 136 -7.15 5.98 25.64
CA SER A 136 -8.03 7.00 25.04
C SER A 136 -8.13 8.20 25.98
N ALA A 137 -7.78 9.38 25.49
CA ALA A 137 -8.05 10.67 26.10
C ALA A 137 -9.31 11.34 25.49
N ASP A 138 -10.10 10.63 24.67
CA ASP A 138 -11.38 11.10 24.12
C ASP A 138 -12.50 10.88 25.15
N VAL A 139 -12.61 11.81 26.09
CA VAL A 139 -13.63 11.79 27.16
C VAL A 139 -15.02 12.22 26.69
N TYR A 140 -15.11 12.87 25.51
CA TYR A 140 -16.38 13.38 24.97
C TYR A 140 -17.23 12.31 24.32
N ARG A 141 -16.60 11.18 23.94
CA ARG A 141 -17.29 10.08 23.27
C ARG A 141 -17.00 8.75 23.98
N PRO A 142 -17.83 8.34 24.93
CA PRO A 142 -17.65 7.06 25.65
C PRO A 142 -17.53 5.85 24.71
N ALA A 143 -18.19 5.90 23.55
CA ALA A 143 -18.06 4.86 22.52
C ALA A 143 -16.64 4.77 21.93
N ALA A 144 -15.89 5.89 21.86
CA ALA A 144 -14.52 5.90 21.36
C ALA A 144 -13.56 5.16 22.30
N ILE A 145 -13.76 5.27 23.61
CA ILE A 145 -12.99 4.52 24.63
C ILE A 145 -13.18 3.01 24.41
N LYS A 146 -14.45 2.56 24.27
CA LYS A 146 -14.76 1.14 24.01
C LYS A 146 -14.22 0.68 22.65
N GLN A 147 -14.29 1.54 21.64
CA GLN A 147 -13.73 1.23 20.33
C GLN A 147 -12.23 1.00 20.41
N LEU A 148 -11.48 1.90 21.08
CA LEU A 148 -10.04 1.74 21.27
C LEU A 148 -9.71 0.48 22.06
N GLN A 149 -10.47 0.16 23.12
CA GLN A 149 -10.32 -1.06 23.90
C GLN A 149 -10.48 -2.32 23.02
N THR A 150 -11.52 -2.34 22.19
CA THR A 150 -11.77 -3.48 21.26
C THR A 150 -10.62 -3.68 20.31
N VAL A 151 -10.20 -2.63 19.60
CA VAL A 151 -9.11 -2.74 18.62
C VAL A 151 -7.75 -2.98 19.27
N ALA A 152 -7.52 -2.49 20.50
CA ALA A 152 -6.32 -2.82 21.29
C ALA A 152 -6.27 -4.33 21.61
N GLY A 153 -7.40 -4.92 21.98
CA GLY A 153 -7.53 -6.37 22.19
C GLY A 153 -7.24 -7.18 20.91
N GLU A 154 -7.76 -6.72 19.75
CA GLU A 154 -7.54 -7.39 18.47
C GLU A 154 -6.06 -7.42 18.05
N VAL A 155 -5.30 -6.37 18.36
CA VAL A 155 -3.85 -6.30 18.05
C VAL A 155 -2.97 -6.82 19.18
N GLY A 156 -3.55 -7.23 20.33
CA GLY A 156 -2.79 -7.67 21.48
C GLY A 156 -1.97 -6.56 22.17
N ALA A 157 -2.39 -5.31 22.06
CA ALA A 157 -1.77 -4.19 22.78
C ALA A 157 -2.34 -4.07 24.20
N ILE A 158 -1.53 -3.53 25.11
CA ILE A 158 -1.99 -3.23 26.46
C ILE A 158 -2.96 -2.05 26.38
N PHE A 159 -4.16 -2.20 26.94
CA PHE A 159 -5.11 -1.09 27.02
C PHE A 159 -5.17 -0.56 28.47
N PHE A 160 -5.04 0.75 28.62
CA PHE A 160 -5.26 1.43 29.91
C PHE A 160 -6.64 2.05 29.94
N GLU A 161 -7.40 1.70 30.95
CA GLU A 161 -8.77 2.20 31.12
C GLU A 161 -8.80 3.70 31.37
N SER A 162 -9.77 4.36 30.76
CA SER A 162 -10.09 5.77 30.96
C SER A 162 -11.59 5.95 31.19
N ASN A 163 -11.98 7.03 31.86
CA ASN A 163 -13.37 7.32 32.13
C ASN A 163 -13.73 8.71 31.56
N ALA A 164 -14.92 8.83 31.02
CA ALA A 164 -15.43 10.09 30.44
C ALA A 164 -15.55 11.23 31.49
N ASN A 165 -15.55 10.94 32.76
CA ASN A 165 -15.59 11.95 33.85
C ASN A 165 -14.20 12.44 34.27
N GLU A 166 -13.13 11.89 33.73
CA GLU A 166 -11.76 12.30 34.00
C GLU A 166 -11.27 13.36 33.03
N LYS A 167 -10.25 14.12 33.43
CA LYS A 167 -9.62 15.07 32.50
C LYS A 167 -8.63 14.35 31.59
N PRO A 168 -8.55 14.69 30.30
CA PRO A 168 -7.61 14.10 29.35
C PRO A 168 -6.15 14.09 29.84
N ILE A 169 -5.73 15.15 30.50
CA ILE A 169 -4.38 15.30 31.04
C ILE A 169 -4.12 14.26 32.18
N ASP A 170 -5.06 14.05 33.08
CA ASP A 170 -4.91 13.11 34.17
C ASP A 170 -4.89 11.67 33.69
N ILE A 171 -5.72 11.35 32.69
CA ILE A 171 -5.73 10.05 32.00
C ILE A 171 -4.36 9.76 31.40
N ALA A 172 -3.84 10.70 30.61
CA ALA A 172 -2.58 10.51 29.90
C ALA A 172 -1.37 10.39 30.85
N ASN A 173 -1.29 11.22 31.89
CA ASN A 173 -0.22 11.13 32.88
C ASN A 173 -0.27 9.80 33.65
N ARG A 174 -1.46 9.36 34.07
CA ARG A 174 -1.65 8.04 34.71
C ARG A 174 -1.22 6.91 33.76
N ALA A 175 -1.57 7.01 32.49
CA ALA A 175 -1.19 6.00 31.51
C ALA A 175 0.33 5.93 31.31
N ILE A 176 1.05 7.05 31.35
CA ILE A 176 2.52 7.08 31.28
C ILE A 176 3.11 6.32 32.47
N GLU A 177 2.62 6.56 33.72
CA GLU A 177 3.10 5.84 34.89
C GLU A 177 2.78 4.35 34.83
N GLN A 178 1.57 3.98 34.38
CA GLN A 178 1.21 2.58 34.17
C GLN A 178 2.08 1.90 33.11
N ALA A 179 2.39 2.61 32.01
CA ALA A 179 3.26 2.11 30.95
C ALA A 179 4.69 1.82 31.44
N LYS A 180 5.23 2.67 32.36
CA LYS A 180 6.51 2.43 33.04
C LYS A 180 6.47 1.16 33.87
N ILE A 181 5.43 1.00 34.69
CA ILE A 181 5.25 -0.16 35.58
C ILE A 181 5.13 -1.46 34.77
N GLN A 182 4.44 -1.41 33.63
CA GLN A 182 4.24 -2.57 32.76
C GLN A 182 5.37 -2.79 31.74
N PHE A 183 6.43 -1.99 31.79
CA PHE A 183 7.56 -2.06 30.85
C PHE A 183 7.09 -2.01 29.39
N ALA A 184 6.18 -1.07 29.07
CA ALA A 184 5.82 -0.80 27.69
C ALA A 184 6.92 0.04 27.02
N ASP A 185 7.28 -0.31 25.80
CA ASP A 185 8.25 0.46 25.02
C ASP A 185 7.62 1.74 24.45
N VAL A 186 6.35 1.65 24.05
CA VAL A 186 5.60 2.75 23.42
C VAL A 186 4.23 2.88 24.06
N LEU A 187 3.81 4.12 24.33
CA LEU A 187 2.45 4.48 24.72
C LEU A 187 1.81 5.34 23.64
N ILE A 188 0.72 4.88 23.04
CA ILE A 188 -0.07 5.63 22.08
C ILE A 188 -1.24 6.28 22.81
N VAL A 189 -1.34 7.60 22.71
CA VAL A 189 -2.43 8.41 23.28
C VAL A 189 -3.35 8.85 22.15
N ASP A 190 -4.57 8.29 22.12
CA ASP A 190 -5.63 8.67 21.17
C ASP A 190 -6.43 9.84 21.77
N THR A 191 -6.54 10.95 21.03
CA THR A 191 -7.21 12.16 21.51
C THR A 191 -8.60 12.34 20.91
N ALA A 192 -9.42 13.14 21.55
CA ALA A 192 -10.67 13.61 20.99
C ALA A 192 -10.45 14.31 19.65
N GLY A 193 -11.44 14.22 18.76
CA GLY A 193 -11.51 15.03 17.56
C GLY A 193 -12.83 15.78 17.53
N ARG A 194 -12.80 17.04 17.13
CA ARG A 194 -14.01 17.82 16.81
C ARG A 194 -14.21 17.92 15.31
N LEU A 195 -15.38 18.38 14.88
CA LEU A 195 -15.73 18.49 13.45
C LEU A 195 -14.87 19.54 12.72
N HIS A 196 -14.46 20.58 13.44
CA HIS A 196 -13.61 21.65 12.91
C HIS A 196 -12.62 22.11 13.96
N VAL A 197 -11.62 22.84 13.51
CA VAL A 197 -10.63 23.49 14.39
C VAL A 197 -11.33 24.65 15.10
N ASP A 198 -11.37 24.58 16.44
CA ASP A 198 -11.83 25.65 17.32
C ASP A 198 -10.81 25.93 18.42
N GLU A 199 -10.93 27.08 19.07
CA GLU A 199 -9.99 27.54 20.11
C GLU A 199 -9.96 26.63 21.33
N ASP A 200 -11.12 26.09 21.74
CA ASP A 200 -11.24 25.22 22.92
C ASP A 200 -10.50 23.89 22.69
N MET A 201 -10.73 23.28 21.50
CA MET A 201 -10.02 22.07 21.12
C MET A 201 -8.50 22.29 21.06
N MET A 202 -8.09 23.41 20.45
CA MET A 202 -6.67 23.71 20.32
C MET A 202 -6.04 24.05 21.69
N GLY A 203 -6.78 24.67 22.59
CA GLY A 203 -6.36 24.90 23.98
C GLY A 203 -6.17 23.59 24.75
N GLU A 204 -7.13 22.67 24.65
CA GLU A 204 -7.07 21.39 25.34
C GLU A 204 -5.90 20.52 24.85
N ILE A 205 -5.72 20.40 23.53
CA ILE A 205 -4.64 19.56 22.98
C ILE A 205 -3.25 20.17 23.25
N LYS A 206 -3.12 21.52 23.27
CA LYS A 206 -1.90 22.20 23.70
C LYS A 206 -1.56 21.92 25.16
N ALA A 207 -2.56 21.99 26.06
CA ALA A 207 -2.38 21.70 27.46
C ALA A 207 -1.99 20.23 27.70
N LEU A 208 -2.64 19.31 27.00
CA LEU A 208 -2.29 17.89 27.02
C LEU A 208 -0.86 17.66 26.54
N HIS A 209 -0.51 18.20 25.39
CA HIS A 209 0.85 18.10 24.82
C HIS A 209 1.91 18.64 25.78
N ALA A 210 1.70 19.83 26.34
CA ALA A 210 2.62 20.46 27.30
C ALA A 210 2.83 19.61 28.57
N SER A 211 1.78 18.92 29.03
CA SER A 211 1.82 18.05 30.22
C SER A 211 2.60 16.77 29.97
N ILE A 212 2.30 16.04 28.87
CA ILE A 212 2.87 14.72 28.62
C ILE A 212 4.19 14.74 27.84
N LYS A 213 4.53 15.86 27.22
CA LYS A 213 5.75 16.06 26.40
C LYS A 213 6.03 14.87 25.48
N PRO A 214 5.15 14.58 24.52
CA PRO A 214 5.27 13.39 23.69
C PRO A 214 6.55 13.46 22.84
N THR A 215 7.17 12.32 22.61
CA THR A 215 8.32 12.20 21.69
C THR A 215 7.85 12.39 20.25
N GLU A 216 6.66 11.82 19.94
CA GLU A 216 6.04 11.96 18.62
C GLU A 216 4.65 12.59 18.77
N THR A 217 4.41 13.62 17.98
CA THR A 217 3.09 14.25 17.83
C THR A 217 2.67 14.11 16.39
N LEU A 218 1.79 13.13 16.11
CA LEU A 218 1.40 12.75 14.77
C LEU A 218 0.03 13.33 14.43
N PHE A 219 -0.02 14.13 13.39
CA PHE A 219 -1.27 14.63 12.85
C PHE A 219 -1.90 13.59 11.91
N VAL A 220 -3.09 13.12 12.27
CA VAL A 220 -3.85 12.14 11.49
C VAL A 220 -4.91 12.89 10.67
N VAL A 221 -4.86 12.73 9.37
CA VAL A 221 -5.75 13.45 8.44
C VAL A 221 -6.29 12.54 7.35
N ASP A 222 -7.53 12.77 6.98
CA ASP A 222 -8.22 12.08 5.90
C ASP A 222 -7.74 12.60 4.53
N ALA A 223 -7.15 11.73 3.73
CA ALA A 223 -6.65 12.09 2.40
C ALA A 223 -7.76 12.47 1.41
N MET A 224 -9.02 12.09 1.70
CA MET A 224 -10.17 12.42 0.84
C MET A 224 -10.64 13.87 0.99
N THR A 225 -10.21 14.60 2.02
CA THR A 225 -10.61 15.99 2.26
C THR A 225 -9.88 17.01 1.37
N GLY A 226 -8.97 16.55 0.50
CA GLY A 226 -8.32 17.40 -0.51
C GLY A 226 -7.57 18.59 0.10
N GLN A 227 -7.89 19.81 -0.34
CA GLN A 227 -7.25 21.04 0.16
C GLN A 227 -7.55 21.33 1.64
N ASP A 228 -8.69 20.89 2.17
CA ASP A 228 -9.01 21.07 3.59
C ASP A 228 -8.06 20.29 4.50
N ALA A 229 -7.51 19.17 4.02
CA ALA A 229 -6.45 18.45 4.72
C ALA A 229 -5.23 19.35 4.97
N ALA A 230 -4.82 20.11 3.96
CA ALA A 230 -3.67 20.99 4.04
C ALA A 230 -3.91 22.21 4.96
N ASN A 231 -5.12 22.80 4.89
CA ASN A 231 -5.52 23.91 5.77
C ASN A 231 -5.58 23.48 7.23
N THR A 232 -6.18 22.32 7.48
CA THR A 232 -6.26 21.74 8.83
C THR A 232 -4.88 21.38 9.36
N ALA A 233 -4.04 20.76 8.53
CA ALA A 233 -2.66 20.43 8.89
C ALA A 233 -1.86 21.69 9.29
N LYS A 234 -2.05 22.79 8.56
CA LYS A 234 -1.44 24.06 8.90
C LYS A 234 -1.88 24.57 10.25
N ALA A 235 -3.18 24.58 10.54
CA ALA A 235 -3.70 25.04 11.83
C ALA A 235 -3.15 24.21 13.02
N PHE A 236 -3.08 22.87 12.86
CA PHE A 236 -2.48 22.01 13.87
C PHE A 236 -0.97 22.23 14.01
N ASN A 237 -0.25 22.45 12.90
CA ASN A 237 1.18 22.71 12.92
C ASN A 237 1.54 24.05 13.58
N ASP A 238 0.69 25.07 13.38
CA ASP A 238 0.84 26.38 14.02
C ASP A 238 0.55 26.30 15.55
N ALA A 239 -0.26 25.33 15.98
CA ALA A 239 -0.65 25.15 17.35
C ALA A 239 0.21 24.16 18.16
N LEU A 240 0.77 23.15 17.51
CA LEU A 240 1.51 22.04 18.11
C LEU A 240 2.84 21.80 17.37
N PRO A 241 3.90 21.41 18.06
CA PRO A 241 5.15 20.98 17.43
C PRO A 241 4.95 19.58 16.82
N LEU A 242 4.28 19.50 15.67
CA LEU A 242 4.09 18.23 14.97
C LEU A 242 5.44 17.62 14.59
N THR A 243 5.57 16.31 14.73
CA THR A 243 6.75 15.53 14.30
C THR A 243 6.50 14.78 12.99
N GLY A 244 5.25 14.63 12.60
CA GLY A 244 4.89 13.98 11.35
C GLY A 244 3.38 13.92 11.12
N VAL A 245 3.03 13.43 9.94
CA VAL A 245 1.66 13.29 9.47
C VAL A 245 1.36 11.84 9.09
N ILE A 246 0.15 11.39 9.35
CA ILE A 246 -0.40 10.13 8.86
C ILE A 246 -1.60 10.45 7.97
N LEU A 247 -1.53 10.04 6.70
CA LEU A 247 -2.64 10.13 5.78
C LEU A 247 -3.48 8.87 5.86
N THR A 248 -4.78 9.01 6.10
CA THR A 248 -5.73 7.90 6.17
C THR A 248 -6.64 7.85 4.95
N LYS A 249 -7.37 6.74 4.79
CA LYS A 249 -8.34 6.51 3.70
C LYS A 249 -7.74 6.69 2.30
N THR A 250 -6.47 6.32 2.16
CA THR A 250 -5.76 6.46 0.89
C THR A 250 -6.15 5.40 -0.14
N ASP A 251 -6.94 4.42 0.24
CA ASP A 251 -7.58 3.40 -0.60
C ASP A 251 -8.88 3.88 -1.25
N GLY A 252 -9.48 4.96 -0.74
CA GLY A 252 -10.65 5.59 -1.33
C GLY A 252 -10.34 6.36 -2.61
N ASP A 253 -11.35 7.05 -3.13
CA ASP A 253 -11.23 7.94 -4.32
C ASP A 253 -10.52 9.26 -3.97
N ALA A 254 -9.40 9.15 -3.26
CA ALA A 254 -8.55 10.27 -2.93
C ALA A 254 -7.74 10.68 -4.16
N ARG A 255 -7.87 11.94 -4.58
CA ARG A 255 -7.20 12.48 -5.77
C ARG A 255 -5.67 12.64 -5.60
N GLY A 256 -5.16 12.42 -4.39
CA GLY A 256 -3.73 12.45 -4.07
C GLY A 256 -3.15 13.81 -3.70
N GLY A 257 -3.91 14.89 -3.91
CA GLY A 257 -3.45 16.26 -3.65
C GLY A 257 -3.12 16.55 -2.20
N ALA A 258 -3.79 15.88 -1.25
CA ALA A 258 -3.48 16.00 0.17
C ALA A 258 -2.03 15.61 0.48
N ALA A 259 -1.52 14.51 -0.10
CA ALA A 259 -0.16 14.05 0.11
C ALA A 259 0.88 15.07 -0.36
N LEU A 260 0.63 15.69 -1.52
CA LEU A 260 1.51 16.70 -2.10
C LEU A 260 1.45 18.03 -1.34
N SER A 261 0.27 18.40 -0.82
CA SER A 261 0.04 19.71 -0.21
C SER A 261 0.42 19.77 1.27
N VAL A 262 0.12 18.71 2.04
CA VAL A 262 0.32 18.71 3.50
C VAL A 262 1.79 18.89 3.86
N ARG A 263 2.69 18.17 3.21
CA ARG A 263 4.15 18.30 3.44
C ARG A 263 4.64 19.69 3.05
N ALA A 264 4.25 20.16 1.87
CA ALA A 264 4.69 21.46 1.37
C ALA A 264 4.25 22.63 2.28
N ILE A 265 3.03 22.55 2.84
CA ILE A 265 2.45 23.61 3.68
C ILE A 265 2.97 23.54 5.12
N THR A 266 3.12 22.33 5.70
CA THR A 266 3.52 22.16 7.11
C THR A 266 5.02 22.06 7.31
N GLY A 267 5.77 21.69 6.27
CA GLY A 267 7.16 21.30 6.40
C GLY A 267 7.40 19.99 7.16
N LYS A 268 6.32 19.29 7.56
CA LYS A 268 6.40 18.05 8.36
C LYS A 268 6.35 16.81 7.48
N PRO A 269 7.13 15.75 7.81
CA PRO A 269 7.15 14.55 7.00
C PRO A 269 5.84 13.78 7.09
N ILE A 270 5.41 13.20 5.98
CA ILE A 270 4.41 12.16 6.01
C ILE A 270 5.14 10.87 6.42
N LYS A 271 4.75 10.29 7.55
CA LYS A 271 5.40 9.07 8.07
C LYS A 271 4.71 7.80 7.59
N PHE A 272 3.36 7.83 7.51
CA PHE A 272 2.58 6.65 7.16
C PHE A 272 1.38 6.97 6.26
N LEU A 273 0.97 5.94 5.50
CA LEU A 273 -0.29 5.86 4.75
C LEU A 273 -1.18 4.78 5.35
N GLY A 274 -2.44 5.11 5.64
CA GLY A 274 -3.47 4.16 6.03
C GLY A 274 -4.29 3.76 4.80
N MET A 275 -4.15 2.50 4.39
CA MET A 275 -4.73 1.96 3.16
C MET A 275 -5.85 0.95 3.49
N GLY A 276 -7.07 1.46 3.74
CA GLY A 276 -8.24 0.63 4.02
C GLY A 276 -8.51 0.43 5.51
N GLU A 277 -9.51 -0.39 5.82
CA GLU A 277 -10.03 -0.59 7.18
C GLU A 277 -9.25 -1.64 7.99
N LYS A 278 -8.55 -2.53 7.34
CA LYS A 278 -7.83 -3.63 8.01
C LYS A 278 -6.71 -3.13 8.89
N LEU A 279 -6.50 -3.79 10.04
CA LEU A 279 -5.49 -3.39 11.02
C LEU A 279 -4.03 -3.58 10.54
N ASP A 280 -3.80 -4.34 9.47
CA ASP A 280 -2.48 -4.49 8.83
C ASP A 280 -2.24 -3.48 7.70
N ALA A 281 -3.24 -2.64 7.40
CA ALA A 281 -3.19 -1.68 6.31
C ALA A 281 -2.60 -0.33 6.74
N LEU A 282 -1.37 -0.33 7.24
CA LEU A 282 -0.54 0.85 7.51
C LEU A 282 0.83 0.65 6.88
N GLU A 283 1.19 1.53 5.97
CA GLU A 283 2.47 1.46 5.26
C GLU A 283 3.32 2.71 5.53
N PRO A 284 4.66 2.56 5.67
CA PRO A 284 5.56 3.72 5.71
C PRO A 284 5.45 4.51 4.39
N PHE A 285 5.54 5.83 4.51
CA PHE A 285 5.49 6.71 3.35
C PHE A 285 6.87 6.81 2.69
N HIS A 286 6.98 6.36 1.45
CA HIS A 286 8.21 6.45 0.65
C HIS A 286 8.01 7.42 -0.51
N PRO A 287 8.48 8.67 -0.42
CA PRO A 287 8.27 9.71 -1.44
C PRO A 287 8.61 9.28 -2.86
N GLU A 288 9.78 8.65 -3.05
CA GLU A 288 10.24 8.18 -4.36
C GLU A 288 9.29 7.15 -4.99
N ARG A 289 8.81 6.18 -4.19
CA ARG A 289 7.85 5.15 -4.65
C ARG A 289 6.51 5.76 -5.03
N ILE A 290 6.07 6.77 -4.27
CA ILE A 290 4.83 7.49 -4.57
C ILE A 290 4.99 8.31 -5.84
N ALA A 291 6.12 9.00 -6.04
CA ALA A 291 6.41 9.71 -7.28
C ALA A 291 6.42 8.76 -8.50
N GLN A 292 7.05 7.60 -8.39
CA GLN A 292 7.04 6.56 -9.43
C GLN A 292 5.62 6.08 -9.74
N ARG A 293 4.78 5.86 -8.70
CA ARG A 293 3.38 5.46 -8.87
C ARG A 293 2.57 6.55 -9.57
N ILE A 294 2.72 7.81 -9.17
CA ILE A 294 2.08 8.98 -9.80
C ILE A 294 2.43 9.09 -11.28
N LEU A 295 3.64 8.76 -11.66
CA LEU A 295 4.11 8.79 -13.06
C LEU A 295 3.82 7.51 -13.85
N GLY A 296 3.08 6.56 -13.28
CA GLY A 296 2.74 5.30 -13.94
C GLY A 296 3.94 4.36 -14.14
N MET A 297 5.04 4.58 -13.43
CA MET A 297 6.26 3.77 -13.52
C MET A 297 6.18 2.48 -12.71
N GLY A 298 5.11 2.31 -11.92
CA GLY A 298 4.89 1.17 -11.04
C GLY A 298 5.75 1.21 -9.75
N ASP A 299 5.40 0.37 -8.80
CA ASP A 299 6.12 0.25 -7.53
C ASP A 299 6.58 -1.20 -7.31
N VAL A 300 7.61 -1.59 -8.02
CA VAL A 300 8.17 -2.96 -7.97
C VAL A 300 8.78 -3.26 -6.61
N LEU A 301 9.37 -2.28 -5.93
CA LEU A 301 10.01 -2.47 -4.63
C LEU A 301 8.99 -2.77 -3.53
N SER A 302 7.89 -2.00 -3.47
CA SER A 302 6.79 -2.28 -2.53
C SER A 302 6.18 -3.66 -2.78
N LEU A 303 6.07 -4.08 -4.05
CA LEU A 303 5.60 -5.42 -4.38
C LEU A 303 6.53 -6.49 -3.85
N VAL A 304 7.84 -6.35 -4.05
CA VAL A 304 8.85 -7.31 -3.55
C VAL A 304 8.81 -7.38 -2.03
N GLU A 305 8.80 -6.25 -1.33
CA GLU A 305 8.74 -6.20 0.14
C GLU A 305 7.44 -6.82 0.69
N GLU A 306 6.31 -6.58 0.03
CA GLU A 306 5.03 -7.17 0.43
C GLU A 306 5.01 -8.68 0.21
N VAL A 307 5.56 -9.13 -0.92
CA VAL A 307 5.74 -10.55 -1.22
C VAL A 307 6.65 -11.20 -0.18
N GLU A 308 7.80 -10.61 0.15
CA GLU A 308 8.70 -11.11 1.17
C GLU A 308 8.07 -11.16 2.57
N ARG A 309 7.21 -10.20 2.89
CA ARG A 309 6.51 -10.12 4.18
C ARG A 309 5.41 -11.16 4.32
N LYS A 310 4.60 -11.33 3.25
CA LYS A 310 3.42 -12.21 3.26
C LYS A 310 3.72 -13.65 2.93
N ILE A 311 4.89 -13.93 2.33
CA ILE A 311 5.35 -15.29 2.10
C ILE A 311 5.78 -15.89 3.44
N ASP A 312 5.14 -16.98 3.81
CA ASP A 312 5.59 -17.86 4.88
C ASP A 312 6.93 -18.50 4.45
N LYS A 313 8.03 -17.87 4.87
CA LYS A 313 9.39 -18.28 4.47
C LYS A 313 9.65 -19.77 4.74
N GLU A 314 9.14 -20.31 5.85
CA GLU A 314 9.28 -21.74 6.15
C GLU A 314 8.57 -22.63 5.13
N LYS A 315 7.35 -22.26 4.72
CA LYS A 315 6.59 -23.03 3.73
C LYS A 315 7.20 -22.91 2.35
N ALA A 316 7.67 -21.72 1.97
CA ALA A 316 8.37 -21.48 0.72
C ALA A 316 9.69 -22.27 0.65
N GLU A 317 10.49 -22.28 1.73
CA GLU A 317 11.72 -23.09 1.81
C GLU A 317 11.45 -24.59 1.78
N LYS A 318 10.43 -25.07 2.51
CA LYS A 318 10.04 -26.49 2.48
C LYS A 318 9.64 -26.92 1.08
N MET A 319 8.93 -26.06 0.34
CA MET A 319 8.53 -26.31 -1.04
C MET A 319 9.72 -26.29 -2.00
N ALA A 320 10.63 -25.32 -1.86
CA ALA A 320 11.87 -25.26 -2.64
C ALA A 320 12.75 -26.50 -2.40
N LYS A 321 12.97 -26.88 -1.14
CA LYS A 321 13.71 -28.09 -0.76
C LYS A 321 13.04 -29.38 -1.28
N LYS A 322 11.68 -29.46 -1.28
CA LYS A 322 10.94 -30.58 -1.86
C LYS A 322 11.19 -30.71 -3.36
N LEU A 323 11.12 -29.61 -4.10
CA LEU A 323 11.33 -29.58 -5.55
C LEU A 323 12.79 -29.88 -5.93
N GLN A 324 13.77 -29.35 -5.19
CA GLN A 324 15.20 -29.64 -5.37
C GLN A 324 15.55 -31.13 -5.14
N LYS A 325 14.85 -31.80 -4.20
CA LYS A 325 14.99 -33.23 -3.93
C LYS A 325 14.23 -34.11 -4.92
N GLY A 326 13.73 -33.58 -6.03
CA GLY A 326 13.00 -34.33 -7.06
C GLY A 326 11.54 -34.62 -6.71
N GLY A 327 10.99 -33.99 -5.67
CA GLY A 327 9.58 -34.10 -5.33
C GLY A 327 8.65 -33.48 -6.38
N THR A 328 7.48 -34.07 -6.56
CA THR A 328 6.48 -33.57 -7.51
C THR A 328 5.59 -32.50 -6.86
N PHE A 329 5.26 -31.46 -7.61
CA PHE A 329 4.22 -30.49 -7.26
C PHE A 329 2.86 -31.18 -7.29
N ASN A 330 2.14 -31.20 -6.17
CA ASN A 330 0.85 -31.88 -6.03
C ASN A 330 -0.29 -30.90 -5.77
N LEU A 331 -1.53 -31.39 -5.62
CA LEU A 331 -2.70 -30.54 -5.40
C LEU A 331 -2.75 -29.93 -3.98
N GLU A 332 -2.07 -30.50 -2.98
CA GLU A 332 -1.88 -29.86 -1.67
C GLU A 332 -0.97 -28.63 -1.78
N ASP A 333 0.09 -28.74 -2.57
CA ASP A 333 0.98 -27.63 -2.86
C ASP A 333 0.25 -26.50 -3.61
N MET A 334 -0.66 -26.86 -4.55
CA MET A 334 -1.50 -25.90 -5.27
C MET A 334 -2.49 -25.20 -4.33
N LEU A 335 -3.08 -25.91 -3.38
CA LEU A 335 -3.97 -25.34 -2.36
C LEU A 335 -3.22 -24.34 -1.48
N MET A 336 -2.01 -24.68 -1.02
CA MET A 336 -1.16 -23.77 -0.26
C MET A 336 -0.82 -22.48 -1.04
N GLN A 337 -0.58 -22.59 -2.35
CA GLN A 337 -0.35 -21.40 -3.19
C GLN A 337 -1.60 -20.51 -3.28
N PHE A 338 -2.79 -21.08 -3.39
CA PHE A 338 -4.02 -20.29 -3.37
C PHE A 338 -4.23 -19.57 -2.05
N GLU A 339 -3.95 -20.23 -0.91
CA GLU A 339 -4.01 -19.60 0.41
C GLU A 339 -3.00 -18.45 0.55
N GLN A 340 -1.78 -18.63 0.06
CA GLN A 340 -0.76 -17.57 0.04
C GLN A 340 -1.20 -16.39 -0.84
N MET A 341 -1.72 -16.66 -2.05
CA MET A 341 -2.21 -15.63 -2.96
C MET A 341 -3.37 -14.82 -2.34
N LYS A 342 -4.28 -15.47 -1.61
CA LYS A 342 -5.34 -14.76 -0.86
C LYS A 342 -4.77 -13.84 0.22
N LYS A 343 -3.77 -14.29 0.98
CA LYS A 343 -3.09 -13.48 2.00
C LYS A 343 -2.35 -12.27 1.40
N MET A 344 -1.96 -12.36 0.14
CA MET A 344 -1.29 -11.26 -0.59
C MET A 344 -2.26 -10.22 -1.19
N GLY A 345 -3.56 -10.30 -0.89
CA GLY A 345 -4.56 -9.36 -1.41
C GLY A 345 -5.22 -9.82 -2.71
N GLY A 346 -5.05 -11.11 -3.06
CA GLY A 346 -5.61 -11.69 -4.29
C GLY A 346 -4.86 -11.30 -5.57
N MET A 347 -5.40 -11.69 -6.72
CA MET A 347 -4.82 -11.39 -8.03
C MET A 347 -4.82 -9.88 -8.33
N MET A 348 -5.86 -9.15 -7.88
CA MET A 348 -5.99 -7.71 -8.11
C MET A 348 -4.91 -6.93 -7.37
N GLY A 349 -4.66 -7.20 -6.08
CA GLY A 349 -3.62 -6.50 -5.31
C GLY A 349 -2.19 -6.72 -5.85
N PHE A 350 -1.98 -7.82 -6.58
CA PHE A 350 -0.71 -8.07 -7.28
C PHE A 350 -0.60 -7.27 -8.59
N LEU A 351 -1.70 -7.19 -9.35
CA LEU A 351 -1.72 -6.53 -10.66
C LEU A 351 -1.64 -5.00 -10.56
N ASP A 352 -2.25 -4.40 -9.53
CA ASP A 352 -2.20 -2.95 -9.29
C ASP A 352 -0.78 -2.42 -9.06
N LYS A 353 0.13 -3.29 -8.63
CA LYS A 353 1.53 -2.93 -8.35
C LYS A 353 2.50 -3.16 -9.50
N LEU A 354 2.02 -3.80 -10.60
CA LEU A 354 2.85 -4.06 -11.77
C LEU A 354 2.91 -2.84 -12.71
N PRO A 355 4.11 -2.44 -13.18
CA PRO A 355 4.27 -1.33 -14.12
C PRO A 355 3.47 -1.55 -15.40
N GLY A 356 2.66 -0.56 -15.80
CA GLY A 356 1.92 -0.58 -17.06
C GLY A 356 0.65 -1.44 -17.08
N MET A 357 0.27 -2.07 -15.96
CA MET A 357 -0.95 -2.89 -15.86
C MET A 357 -2.18 -2.12 -15.34
N SER A 358 -2.01 -0.88 -14.90
CA SER A 358 -3.10 0.01 -14.44
C SER A 358 -3.99 0.55 -15.57
N ASN A 359 -3.83 0.08 -16.82
CA ASN A 359 -4.70 0.46 -17.93
C ASN A 359 -6.11 -0.12 -17.74
N SER A 360 -7.11 0.75 -17.75
CA SER A 360 -8.54 0.46 -17.58
C SER A 360 -9.08 -0.73 -18.39
N GLY A 361 -8.53 -0.99 -19.58
CA GLY A 361 -8.92 -2.11 -20.43
C GLY A 361 -8.50 -3.48 -19.90
N ILE A 362 -7.35 -3.58 -19.22
CA ILE A 362 -6.86 -4.85 -18.65
C ILE A 362 -7.57 -5.14 -17.33
N GLN A 363 -7.80 -4.12 -16.51
CA GLN A 363 -8.57 -4.26 -15.28
C GLN A 363 -10.00 -4.72 -15.55
N GLN A 364 -10.71 -4.11 -16.50
CA GLN A 364 -12.05 -4.54 -16.90
C GLN A 364 -12.10 -5.98 -17.43
N ALA A 365 -11.12 -6.40 -18.21
CA ALA A 365 -11.04 -7.78 -18.70
C ALA A 365 -10.80 -8.79 -17.56
N ILE A 366 -10.02 -8.42 -16.54
CA ILE A 366 -9.75 -9.26 -15.37
C ILE A 366 -10.95 -9.28 -14.41
N GLU A 367 -11.62 -8.16 -14.20
CA GLU A 367 -12.86 -8.10 -13.42
C GLU A 367 -13.96 -8.96 -14.04
N GLN A 368 -14.12 -8.94 -15.37
CA GLN A 368 -15.05 -9.82 -16.07
C GLN A 368 -14.67 -11.30 -15.95
N ALA A 369 -13.39 -11.63 -15.92
CA ALA A 369 -12.90 -13.00 -15.72
C ALA A 369 -13.13 -13.55 -14.30
N ASN A 370 -13.39 -12.67 -13.31
CA ASN A 370 -13.66 -12.97 -11.90
C ASN A 370 -12.72 -14.05 -11.32
N PRO A 371 -11.40 -13.78 -11.28
CA PRO A 371 -10.40 -14.79 -10.92
C PRO A 371 -10.57 -15.32 -9.49
N GLU A 372 -11.07 -14.50 -8.57
CA GLU A 372 -11.34 -14.93 -7.20
C GLU A 372 -12.41 -16.01 -7.11
N LYS A 373 -13.46 -15.90 -7.92
CA LYS A 373 -14.51 -16.92 -8.00
C LYS A 373 -13.99 -18.23 -8.60
N GLN A 374 -13.05 -18.13 -9.56
CA GLN A 374 -12.39 -19.30 -10.13
C GLN A 374 -11.48 -19.99 -9.11
N VAL A 375 -10.70 -19.24 -8.33
CA VAL A 375 -9.85 -19.79 -7.26
C VAL A 375 -10.71 -20.48 -6.19
N LYS A 376 -11.81 -19.88 -5.74
CA LYS A 376 -12.74 -20.50 -4.78
C LYS A 376 -13.32 -21.82 -5.31
N LYS A 377 -13.66 -21.88 -6.62
CA LYS A 377 -14.11 -23.12 -7.25
C LYS A 377 -13.03 -24.21 -7.23
N MET A 378 -11.79 -23.86 -7.60
CA MET A 378 -10.68 -24.82 -7.58
C MET A 378 -10.38 -25.33 -6.17
N GLU A 379 -10.43 -24.47 -5.16
CA GLU A 379 -10.29 -24.85 -3.75
C GLU A 379 -11.37 -25.85 -3.33
N ALA A 380 -12.64 -25.59 -3.65
CA ALA A 380 -13.75 -26.49 -3.33
C ALA A 380 -13.57 -27.87 -3.98
N ILE A 381 -13.10 -27.92 -5.22
CA ILE A 381 -12.79 -29.19 -5.90
C ILE A 381 -11.68 -29.94 -5.16
N ILE A 382 -10.57 -29.26 -4.83
CA ILE A 382 -9.43 -29.91 -4.13
C ILE A 382 -9.84 -30.36 -2.72
N GLN A 383 -10.62 -29.56 -2.00
CA GLN A 383 -11.13 -29.93 -0.67
C GLN A 383 -12.06 -31.15 -0.69
N SER A 384 -12.78 -31.37 -1.80
CA SER A 384 -13.64 -32.55 -2.01
C SER A 384 -12.84 -33.81 -2.31
N MET A 385 -11.53 -33.73 -2.53
CA MET A 385 -10.66 -34.88 -2.76
C MET A 385 -10.14 -35.47 -1.44
N THR A 386 -9.88 -36.77 -1.45
CA THR A 386 -9.18 -37.42 -0.33
C THR A 386 -7.70 -36.99 -0.24
N PRO A 387 -7.04 -37.08 0.95
CA PRO A 387 -5.61 -36.77 1.07
C PRO A 387 -4.72 -37.55 0.09
N LYS A 388 -5.05 -38.81 -0.22
CA LYS A 388 -4.33 -39.64 -1.19
C LYS A 388 -4.44 -39.06 -2.62
N GLU A 389 -5.62 -38.56 -3.00
CA GLU A 389 -5.88 -37.98 -4.33
C GLU A 389 -5.20 -36.62 -4.47
N ARG A 390 -5.14 -35.82 -3.41
CA ARG A 390 -4.42 -34.55 -3.40
C ARG A 390 -2.91 -34.74 -3.57
N LYS A 391 -2.35 -35.77 -2.92
CA LYS A 391 -0.92 -36.10 -3.00
C LYS A 391 -0.53 -36.75 -4.33
N ASN A 392 -1.41 -37.57 -4.89
CA ASN A 392 -1.17 -38.29 -6.14
C ASN A 392 -2.38 -38.11 -7.09
N PRO A 393 -2.40 -37.05 -7.91
CA PRO A 393 -3.49 -36.78 -8.85
C PRO A 393 -3.70 -37.86 -9.90
N ASP A 394 -2.67 -38.67 -10.22
CA ASP A 394 -2.74 -39.71 -11.24
C ASP A 394 -3.71 -40.85 -10.91
N ILE A 395 -4.07 -41.01 -9.63
CA ILE A 395 -5.05 -42.05 -9.22
C ILE A 395 -6.49 -41.61 -9.47
N ILE A 396 -6.75 -40.37 -9.93
CA ILE A 396 -8.10 -39.82 -10.13
C ILE A 396 -8.69 -40.36 -11.44
N ASN A 397 -9.35 -41.51 -11.35
CA ASN A 397 -10.06 -42.18 -12.44
C ASN A 397 -11.47 -41.56 -12.65
N PRO A 398 -12.20 -41.93 -13.72
CA PRO A 398 -13.54 -41.42 -14.02
C PRO A 398 -14.55 -41.55 -12.87
N SER A 399 -14.54 -42.66 -12.14
CA SER A 399 -15.43 -42.88 -10.98
C SER A 399 -15.15 -41.89 -9.85
N ARG A 400 -13.85 -41.67 -9.54
CA ARG A 400 -13.43 -40.66 -8.54
C ARG A 400 -13.77 -39.24 -8.96
N LYS A 401 -13.65 -38.92 -10.26
CA LYS A 401 -14.05 -37.59 -10.78
C LYS A 401 -15.57 -37.37 -10.57
N LYS A 402 -16.42 -38.35 -10.81
CA LYS A 402 -17.86 -38.25 -10.55
C LYS A 402 -18.16 -38.02 -9.07
N ARG A 403 -17.48 -38.73 -8.17
CA ARG A 403 -17.62 -38.54 -6.72
C ARG A 403 -17.19 -37.17 -6.26
N ILE A 404 -16.03 -36.70 -6.74
CA ILE A 404 -15.49 -35.36 -6.42
C ILE A 404 -16.45 -34.28 -6.94
N ALA A 405 -16.96 -34.41 -8.17
CA ALA A 405 -17.96 -33.55 -8.77
C ALA A 405 -19.22 -33.42 -7.93
N ALA A 406 -19.78 -34.57 -7.49
CA ALA A 406 -20.93 -34.58 -6.60
C ALA A 406 -20.65 -33.93 -5.25
N GLY A 407 -19.45 -34.14 -4.69
CA GLY A 407 -19.04 -33.55 -3.40
C GLY A 407 -18.87 -32.04 -3.41
N CYS A 408 -18.42 -31.42 -4.53
CA CYS A 408 -18.27 -30.00 -4.65
C CYS A 408 -19.40 -29.28 -5.41
N GLY A 409 -20.41 -30.02 -5.89
CA GLY A 409 -21.53 -29.45 -6.65
C GLY A 409 -21.13 -28.87 -8.02
N MET A 410 -20.14 -29.46 -8.67
CA MET A 410 -19.61 -28.98 -9.97
C MET A 410 -19.60 -30.11 -10.99
N ASP A 411 -19.45 -29.74 -12.27
CA ASP A 411 -19.37 -30.72 -13.35
C ASP A 411 -17.99 -31.39 -13.43
N VAL A 412 -17.95 -32.61 -13.96
CA VAL A 412 -16.72 -33.38 -14.21
C VAL A 412 -15.76 -32.61 -15.15
N SER A 413 -16.28 -31.74 -16.03
CA SER A 413 -15.52 -30.86 -16.91
C SER A 413 -14.61 -29.91 -16.13
N GLU A 414 -15.09 -29.31 -15.04
CA GLU A 414 -14.31 -28.42 -14.17
C GLU A 414 -13.17 -29.16 -13.46
N ILE A 415 -13.39 -30.40 -13.07
CA ILE A 415 -12.35 -31.26 -12.49
C ILE A 415 -11.26 -31.56 -13.54
N ASN A 416 -11.65 -31.88 -14.77
CA ASN A 416 -10.68 -32.10 -15.85
C ASN A 416 -9.86 -30.84 -16.14
N LYS A 417 -10.49 -29.66 -16.11
CA LYS A 417 -9.83 -28.37 -16.29
C LYS A 417 -8.82 -28.10 -15.16
N LEU A 418 -9.19 -28.35 -13.92
CA LEU A 418 -8.27 -28.22 -12.78
C LEU A 418 -7.06 -29.15 -12.90
N LEU A 419 -7.30 -30.44 -13.23
CA LEU A 419 -6.20 -31.40 -13.38
C LEU A 419 -5.26 -31.05 -14.54
N LYS A 420 -5.79 -30.50 -15.63
CA LYS A 420 -4.99 -29.98 -16.75
C LYS A 420 -4.13 -28.78 -16.33
N GLN A 421 -4.72 -27.84 -15.61
CA GLN A 421 -3.99 -26.67 -15.06
C GLN A 421 -2.90 -27.09 -14.06
N HIS A 422 -3.21 -28.01 -13.15
CA HIS A 422 -2.24 -28.58 -12.25
C HIS A 422 -1.06 -29.23 -12.98
N SER A 423 -1.35 -30.05 -14.01
CA SER A 423 -0.29 -30.69 -14.82
C SER A 423 0.60 -29.68 -15.52
N GLN A 424 0.03 -28.60 -16.06
CA GLN A 424 0.80 -27.51 -16.68
C GLN A 424 1.68 -26.80 -15.66
N MET A 425 1.13 -26.48 -14.48
CA MET A 425 1.86 -25.83 -13.39
C MET A 425 2.98 -26.71 -12.85
N ALA A 426 2.73 -28.01 -12.65
CA ALA A 426 3.75 -28.99 -12.22
C ALA A 426 4.91 -29.07 -13.20
N LYS A 427 4.63 -29.07 -14.53
CA LYS A 427 5.66 -29.05 -15.57
C LYS A 427 6.48 -27.75 -15.53
N MET A 428 5.84 -26.59 -15.31
CA MET A 428 6.55 -25.33 -15.14
C MET A 428 7.45 -25.34 -13.91
N MET A 429 6.90 -25.74 -12.76
CA MET A 429 7.68 -25.79 -11.50
C MET A 429 8.88 -26.73 -11.59
N LYS A 430 8.75 -27.86 -12.29
CA LYS A 430 9.88 -28.78 -12.56
C LYS A 430 10.95 -28.15 -13.45
N LYS A 431 10.60 -27.27 -14.38
CA LYS A 431 11.58 -26.51 -15.17
C LYS A 431 12.30 -25.46 -14.34
N PHE A 432 11.64 -24.86 -13.36
CA PHE A 432 12.22 -23.85 -12.47
C PHE A 432 13.10 -24.43 -11.35
N ALA A 433 12.88 -25.68 -10.96
CA ALA A 433 13.73 -26.38 -9.98
C ALA A 433 15.18 -26.58 -10.45
N ASN A 434 15.46 -26.43 -11.74
CA ASN A 434 16.82 -26.52 -12.28
C ASN A 434 17.53 -25.15 -12.22
N PRO A 435 18.80 -25.07 -11.73
CA PRO A 435 19.54 -23.80 -11.59
C PRO A 435 19.67 -23.02 -12.92
N SER A 436 19.70 -23.72 -14.05
CA SER A 436 19.72 -23.10 -15.40
C SER A 436 18.36 -22.51 -15.83
N GLY A 437 17.25 -22.94 -15.22
CA GLY A 437 15.90 -22.42 -15.51
C GLY A 437 15.67 -21.05 -14.89
N MET A 438 16.18 -20.86 -13.67
CA MET A 438 16.03 -19.60 -12.92
C MET A 438 16.83 -18.45 -13.56
N SER A 439 18.03 -18.72 -14.06
CA SER A 439 18.83 -17.72 -14.77
C SER A 439 18.25 -17.34 -16.15
N LYS A 440 17.59 -18.29 -16.83
CA LYS A 440 16.87 -18.02 -18.10
C LYS A 440 15.61 -17.20 -17.88
N MET A 441 14.88 -17.42 -16.76
CA MET A 441 13.71 -16.62 -16.41
C MET A 441 14.09 -15.18 -16.04
N MET A 442 15.14 -14.97 -15.25
CA MET A 442 15.63 -13.63 -14.95
C MET A 442 16.06 -12.87 -16.21
N ARG A 443 16.65 -13.56 -17.19
CA ARG A 443 16.96 -13.00 -18.52
C ARG A 443 15.70 -12.74 -19.36
N SER A 444 14.68 -13.60 -19.28
CA SER A 444 13.42 -13.38 -20.02
C SER A 444 12.58 -12.27 -19.39
N PHE A 445 12.59 -12.09 -18.06
CA PHE A 445 12.01 -10.93 -17.39
C PHE A 445 12.72 -9.63 -17.77
N GLY A 446 14.05 -9.64 -17.85
CA GLY A 446 14.83 -8.50 -18.35
C GLY A 446 14.58 -8.19 -19.83
N ASN A 447 14.30 -9.21 -20.64
CA ASN A 447 13.89 -9.02 -22.05
C ASN A 447 12.41 -8.60 -22.20
N LEU A 448 11.53 -9.06 -21.29
CA LEU A 448 10.14 -8.59 -21.22
C LEU A 448 10.10 -7.10 -20.87
N GLN A 449 10.93 -6.66 -19.94
CA GLN A 449 11.08 -5.24 -19.57
C GLN A 449 11.58 -4.39 -20.76
N LYS A 450 12.44 -4.96 -21.64
CA LYS A 450 12.86 -4.32 -22.90
C LYS A 450 11.79 -4.36 -24.00
N GLN A 451 10.90 -5.33 -24.00
CA GLN A 451 9.85 -5.52 -25.01
C GLN A 451 8.56 -4.77 -24.66
N PHE A 452 8.28 -4.51 -23.37
CA PHE A 452 7.15 -3.69 -22.91
C PHE A 452 7.45 -2.18 -22.92
N GLY A 453 8.71 -1.79 -23.10
CA GLY A 453 9.09 -0.40 -23.39
C GLY A 453 8.85 0.02 -24.85
N GLY A 454 8.40 -0.90 -25.74
CA GLY A 454 8.04 -0.61 -27.13
C GLY A 454 6.71 -1.30 -27.45
N GLY A 455 5.70 -0.49 -27.77
CA GLY A 455 4.31 -0.89 -27.96
C GLY A 455 4.07 -2.15 -28.80
N GLY A 456 3.49 -3.16 -28.17
CA GLY A 456 3.04 -4.39 -28.86
C GLY A 456 2.28 -5.30 -27.90
N GLY A 457 1.01 -5.51 -28.18
CA GLY A 457 -0.05 -6.05 -27.34
C GLY A 457 0.15 -7.41 -26.66
N VAL A 458 -0.45 -7.50 -25.50
CA VAL A 458 -0.52 -8.64 -24.54
C VAL A 458 -1.49 -9.75 -25.01
N GLY A 459 -2.04 -9.68 -26.22
CA GLY A 459 -3.06 -10.61 -26.73
C GLY A 459 -2.64 -12.06 -26.93
N SER A 460 -1.34 -12.39 -26.89
CA SER A 460 -0.87 -13.75 -27.25
C SER A 460 -0.58 -14.68 -26.07
N LEU A 461 -0.69 -14.21 -24.82
CA LEU A 461 -0.36 -15.03 -23.64
C LEU A 461 -1.54 -15.84 -23.08
N PHE A 462 -2.77 -15.52 -23.48
CA PHE A 462 -4.00 -16.20 -22.99
C PHE A 462 -4.89 -16.77 -24.12
N GLY A 463 -4.50 -16.61 -25.38
CA GLY A 463 -5.22 -17.16 -26.51
C GLY A 463 -4.80 -18.59 -26.82
N GLY A 464 -5.58 -19.57 -26.36
CA GLY A 464 -5.54 -20.91 -26.91
C GLY A 464 -5.88 -20.84 -28.39
N LYS A 465 -5.01 -21.37 -29.27
CA LYS A 465 -5.34 -21.63 -30.65
C LYS A 465 -6.55 -22.53 -30.70
N ASP A 466 -7.66 -22.01 -31.19
CA ASP A 466 -8.72 -22.81 -31.77
C ASP A 466 -8.19 -23.36 -33.11
N ASP A 467 -7.77 -24.59 -33.13
CA ASP A 467 -7.58 -25.33 -34.34
C ASP A 467 -8.96 -25.66 -34.94
N LYS A 468 -9.33 -24.91 -35.99
CA LYS A 468 -10.32 -25.32 -36.94
C LYS A 468 -9.69 -26.42 -37.82
N LYS A 469 -10.17 -27.62 -37.71
CA LYS A 469 -10.59 -28.50 -38.77
C LYS A 469 -11.53 -29.56 -38.22
#